data_6627dee704f99ffc38ee158cce661d9c
#
_entry.id   6627dee704f99ffc38ee158cce661d9c
#
_cell.length_a   1.000
_cell.length_b   1.000
_cell.length_c   1.000
_cell.angle_alpha   90.00
_cell.angle_beta   90.00
_cell.angle_gamma   90.00
#
_symmetry.space_group_name_H-M   'P 1'
#
loop_
_entity.id
_entity.type
_entity.pdbx_description
1 polymer ?
#
loop_
_entity_poly.entity_id
_entity_poly.type
_entity_poly.pdbx_seq_one_letter_code
_entity_poly.pdbx_strand_id
1 'polypeptide(L)'
;VEMAGITVSRGIVKWFKGKEMALAMGVEMAIARVGVAVVVLGSPVLANKISPIDVSRPVLVAVILLAIGLICFITYAFMDKKLEQQMGESGEEKDDPFKLKDLKLIFSSKVFWLVALLCVLYYSAIFPFQKYAINMLQCNLGYTAEQAGWVFFVFPLGAAAITPILGNFLDHRGKGATMLIFGALLM
;
A
#
# COMPACT_ATOMS: atom_id res chain seq x y z
N VAL A 1 8.58 6.75 -2.44
CA VAL A 1 7.54 5.90 -1.81
C VAL A 1 7.23 4.71 -2.72
N GLU A 2 6.99 4.92 -4.01
CA GLU A 2 6.64 3.86 -4.96
C GLU A 2 7.73 2.78 -5.10
N MET A 3 9.00 3.16 -5.13
CA MET A 3 10.10 2.20 -5.18
C MET A 3 10.13 1.25 -3.98
N ALA A 4 9.85 1.77 -2.78
CA ALA A 4 9.78 0.95 -1.58
C ALA A 4 8.63 -0.07 -1.65
N GLY A 5 7.45 0.36 -2.12
CA GLY A 5 6.31 -0.53 -2.33
C GLY A 5 6.63 -1.68 -3.29
N ILE A 6 7.22 -1.37 -4.45
CA ILE A 6 7.62 -2.39 -5.44
C ILE A 6 8.62 -3.38 -4.83
N THR A 7 9.59 -2.90 -4.05
CA THR A 7 10.60 -3.77 -3.41
C THR A 7 9.98 -4.70 -2.38
N VAL A 8 9.05 -4.19 -1.55
CA VAL A 8 8.33 -5.01 -0.56
C VAL A 8 7.46 -6.06 -1.24
N SER A 9 6.67 -5.66 -2.25
CA SER A 9 5.82 -6.59 -3.00
C SER A 9 6.64 -7.68 -3.69
N ARG A 10 7.82 -7.33 -4.27
CA ARG A 10 8.74 -8.32 -4.84
C ARG A 10 9.29 -9.26 -3.79
N GLY A 11 9.63 -8.75 -2.61
CA GLY A 11 10.05 -9.56 -1.47
C GLY A 11 8.98 -10.56 -1.06
N ILE A 12 7.72 -10.10 -0.92
CA ILE A 12 6.59 -10.99 -0.58
C ILE A 12 6.41 -12.09 -1.62
N VAL A 13 6.44 -11.76 -2.91
CA VAL A 13 6.34 -12.76 -3.99
C VAL A 13 7.47 -13.78 -3.90
N LYS A 14 8.70 -13.35 -3.60
CA LYS A 14 9.87 -14.23 -3.49
C LYS A 14 9.74 -15.22 -2.32
N TRP A 15 9.27 -14.74 -1.16
CA TRP A 15 9.18 -15.55 0.06
C TRP A 15 7.92 -16.42 0.15
N PHE A 16 6.82 -16.00 -0.50
CA PHE A 16 5.51 -16.67 -0.46
C PHE A 16 5.12 -17.30 -1.80
N LYS A 17 6.08 -17.56 -2.69
CA LYS A 17 5.85 -18.18 -3.99
C LYS A 17 5.11 -19.52 -3.82
N GLY A 18 3.87 -19.58 -4.32
CA GLY A 18 3.05 -20.80 -4.33
C GLY A 18 2.14 -21.05 -3.13
N LYS A 19 2.14 -20.18 -2.10
CA LYS A 19 1.22 -20.31 -0.95
C LYS A 19 0.77 -18.93 -0.47
N GLU A 20 -0.55 -18.74 -0.35
CA GLU A 20 -1.18 -17.61 0.36
C GLU A 20 -0.64 -16.21 -0.03
N MET A 21 -0.25 -16.06 -1.30
CA MET A 21 0.40 -14.84 -1.78
C MET A 21 -0.55 -13.63 -1.72
N ALA A 22 -1.84 -13.81 -2.04
CA ALA A 22 -2.81 -12.74 -1.98
C ALA A 22 -3.13 -12.35 -0.53
N LEU A 23 -3.11 -13.31 0.40
CA LEU A 23 -3.22 -13.02 1.83
C LEU A 23 -2.03 -12.20 2.32
N ALA A 24 -0.80 -12.57 1.97
CA ALA A 24 0.40 -11.86 2.38
C ALA A 24 0.42 -10.42 1.84
N MET A 25 0.07 -10.21 0.57
CA MET A 25 -0.11 -8.89 -0.01
C MET A 25 -1.26 -8.12 0.65
N GLY A 26 -2.36 -8.81 1.00
CA GLY A 26 -3.49 -8.22 1.72
C GLY A 26 -3.09 -7.72 3.11
N VAL A 27 -2.28 -8.47 3.85
CA VAL A 27 -1.75 -8.06 5.15
C VAL A 27 -0.79 -6.88 5.03
N GLU A 28 0.10 -6.88 4.04
CA GLU A 28 0.97 -5.73 3.76
C GLU A 28 0.17 -4.45 3.56
N MET A 29 -0.83 -4.50 2.68
CA MET A 29 -1.72 -3.37 2.40
C MET A 29 -2.52 -2.94 3.63
N ALA A 30 -2.96 -3.89 4.48
CA ALA A 30 -3.66 -3.59 5.72
C ALA A 30 -2.78 -2.81 6.69
N ILE A 31 -1.54 -3.24 6.89
CA ILE A 31 -0.56 -2.55 7.76
C ILE A 31 -0.29 -1.13 7.22
N ALA A 32 -0.13 -0.96 5.91
CA ALA A 32 0.03 0.35 5.30
C ALA A 32 -1.19 1.26 5.57
N ARG A 33 -2.41 0.73 5.49
CA ARG A 33 -3.66 1.48 5.80
C ARG A 33 -3.76 1.86 7.27
N VAL A 34 -3.34 0.99 8.19
CA VAL A 34 -3.24 1.33 9.62
C VAL A 34 -2.26 2.47 9.83
N GLY A 35 -1.11 2.47 9.15
CA GLY A 35 -0.16 3.59 9.18
C GLY A 35 -0.80 4.91 8.75
N VAL A 36 -1.57 4.92 7.66
CA VAL A 36 -2.32 6.10 7.21
C VAL A 36 -3.32 6.56 8.27
N ALA A 37 -4.06 5.64 8.86
CA ALA A 37 -5.03 5.93 9.92
C ALA A 37 -4.37 6.62 11.13
N VAL A 38 -3.24 6.09 11.59
CA VAL A 38 -2.47 6.68 12.70
C VAL A 38 -1.99 8.10 12.37
N VAL A 39 -1.53 8.34 11.14
CA VAL A 39 -1.07 9.68 10.72
C VAL A 39 -2.24 10.67 10.64
N VAL A 40 -3.39 10.25 10.13
CA VAL A 40 -4.59 11.11 10.03
C VAL A 40 -5.04 11.61 11.41
N LEU A 41 -5.04 10.76 12.42
CA LEU A 41 -5.40 11.14 13.79
C LEU A 41 -4.26 11.82 14.55
N GLY A 42 -3.05 11.31 14.40
CA GLY A 42 -1.88 11.74 15.17
C GLY A 42 -1.37 13.13 14.75
N SER A 43 -1.43 13.45 13.45
CA SER A 43 -0.86 14.70 12.94
C SER A 43 -1.53 15.97 13.52
N PRO A 44 -2.87 16.10 13.56
CA PRO A 44 -3.52 17.24 14.19
C PRO A 44 -3.25 17.33 15.70
N VAL A 45 -3.24 16.19 16.37
CA VAL A 45 -2.98 16.15 17.83
C VAL A 45 -1.56 16.61 18.14
N LEU A 46 -0.58 16.22 17.35
CA LEU A 46 0.82 16.64 17.51
C LEU A 46 1.01 18.13 17.19
N ALA A 47 0.28 18.65 16.19
CA ALA A 47 0.37 20.04 15.79
C ALA A 47 -0.30 20.99 16.80
N ASN A 48 -1.45 20.59 17.39
CA ASN A 48 -2.29 21.47 18.22
C ASN A 48 -1.91 21.49 19.71
N LYS A 49 -1.01 20.63 20.18
CA LYS A 49 -0.64 20.53 21.60
C LYS A 49 0.05 21.75 22.18
N ILE A 50 0.51 22.69 21.36
CA ILE A 50 1.20 23.90 21.79
C ILE A 50 0.77 25.08 20.91
N SER A 51 0.40 26.18 21.55
CA SER A 51 0.13 27.44 20.89
C SER A 51 1.43 28.30 20.84
N PRO A 52 1.89 28.75 19.66
CA PRO A 52 1.28 28.67 18.31
C PRO A 52 1.40 27.28 17.66
N ILE A 53 0.52 26.98 16.69
CA ILE A 53 0.50 25.71 15.95
C ILE A 53 1.88 25.42 15.35
N ASP A 54 2.51 24.35 15.80
CA ASP A 54 3.86 23.97 15.37
C ASP A 54 3.79 22.76 14.41
N VAL A 55 3.91 23.03 13.13
CA VAL A 55 3.89 22.04 12.06
C VAL A 55 5.19 21.21 12.01
N SER A 56 6.27 21.69 12.65
CA SER A 56 7.58 21.03 12.60
C SER A 56 7.57 19.68 13.32
N ARG A 57 6.77 19.52 14.35
CA ARG A 57 6.72 18.29 15.16
C ARG A 57 6.18 17.07 14.41
N PRO A 58 5.03 17.13 13.70
CA PRO A 58 4.57 16.02 12.89
C PRO A 58 5.61 15.61 11.84
N VAL A 59 6.30 16.60 11.25
CA VAL A 59 7.37 16.36 10.27
C VAL A 59 8.56 15.66 10.92
N LEU A 60 8.99 16.08 12.10
CA LEU A 60 10.09 15.46 12.83
C LEU A 60 9.77 14.00 13.20
N VAL A 61 8.56 13.72 13.68
CA VAL A 61 8.10 12.35 13.94
C VAL A 61 8.12 11.51 12.66
N ALA A 62 7.66 12.07 11.52
CA ALA A 62 7.71 11.38 10.24
C ALA A 62 9.15 11.05 9.81
N VAL A 63 10.10 11.98 10.01
CA VAL A 63 11.53 11.74 9.71
C VAL A 63 12.11 10.63 10.58
N ILE A 64 11.79 10.59 11.87
CA ILE A 64 12.23 9.53 12.78
C ILE A 64 11.68 8.17 12.32
N LEU A 65 10.39 8.10 11.98
CA LEU A 65 9.78 6.87 11.48
C LEU A 65 10.41 6.40 10.16
N LEU A 66 10.74 7.34 9.26
CA LEU A 66 11.47 7.03 8.03
C LEU A 66 12.88 6.50 8.30
N ALA A 67 13.59 7.05 9.28
CA ALA A 67 14.90 6.56 9.69
C ALA A 67 14.82 5.13 10.24
N ILE A 68 13.82 4.83 11.06
CA ILE A 68 13.56 3.47 11.55
C ILE A 68 13.25 2.54 10.36
N GLY A 69 12.39 2.97 9.43
CA GLY A 69 12.08 2.23 8.22
C GLY A 69 13.32 1.92 7.38
N LEU A 70 14.25 2.87 7.25
CA LEU A 70 15.51 2.67 6.55
C LEU A 70 16.37 1.58 7.22
N ILE A 71 16.46 1.58 8.55
CA ILE A 71 17.18 0.54 9.31
C ILE A 71 16.55 -0.83 9.06
N CYS A 72 15.21 -0.93 9.08
CA CYS A 72 14.50 -2.16 8.75
C CYS A 72 14.80 -2.63 7.31
N PHE A 73 14.84 -1.71 6.34
CA PHE A 73 15.19 -2.03 4.95
C PHE A 73 16.62 -2.54 4.80
N ILE A 74 17.58 -1.95 5.51
CA ILE A 74 18.98 -2.41 5.52
C ILE A 74 19.04 -3.83 6.10
N THR A 75 18.35 -4.09 7.21
CA THR A 75 18.27 -5.42 7.82
C THR A 75 17.68 -6.45 6.85
N TYR A 76 16.58 -6.08 6.17
CA TYR A 76 15.97 -6.92 5.16
C TYR A 76 16.93 -7.23 4.01
N ALA A 77 17.70 -6.25 3.51
CA ALA A 77 18.67 -6.45 2.44
C ALA A 77 19.76 -7.46 2.82
N PHE A 78 20.21 -7.45 4.07
CA PHE A 78 21.16 -8.46 4.56
C PHE A 78 20.54 -9.87 4.60
N MET A 79 19.27 -9.97 5.05
CA MET A 79 18.56 -11.25 5.09
C MET A 79 18.29 -11.79 3.69
N ASP A 80 17.89 -10.94 2.76
CA ASP A 80 17.62 -11.31 1.36
C ASP A 80 18.89 -11.82 0.65
N LYS A 81 20.02 -11.13 0.86
CA LYS A 81 21.33 -11.58 0.33
C LYS A 81 21.74 -12.94 0.89
N LYS A 82 21.48 -13.19 2.17
CA LYS A 82 21.75 -14.49 2.80
C LYS A 82 20.88 -15.60 2.20
N LEU A 83 19.61 -15.30 1.94
CA LEU A 83 18.67 -16.21 1.29
C LEU A 83 19.13 -16.54 -0.14
N GLU A 84 19.55 -15.54 -0.92
CA GLU A 84 20.05 -15.74 -2.29
C GLU A 84 21.28 -16.64 -2.33
N GLN A 85 22.16 -16.53 -1.36
CA GLN A 85 23.31 -17.43 -1.23
C GLN A 85 22.87 -18.87 -0.97
N GLN A 86 21.90 -19.07 -0.07
CA GLN A 86 21.36 -20.40 0.24
C GLN A 86 20.59 -21.03 -0.94
N MET A 87 19.80 -20.24 -1.65
CA MET A 87 19.05 -20.70 -2.84
C MET A 87 20.00 -20.99 -4.02
N GLY A 88 21.07 -20.21 -4.18
CA GLY A 88 22.10 -20.45 -5.19
C GLY A 88 22.84 -21.78 -5.01
N GLU A 89 22.98 -22.24 -3.76
CA GLU A 89 23.54 -23.56 -3.44
C GLU A 89 22.53 -24.71 -3.67
N SER A 90 21.22 -24.42 -3.64
CA SER A 90 20.15 -25.43 -3.81
C SER A 90 19.75 -25.67 -5.27
N GLY A 91 20.40 -25.01 -6.25
CA GLY A 91 20.19 -25.27 -7.69
C GLY A 91 18.81 -24.80 -8.23
N GLU A 92 18.06 -23.98 -7.48
CA GLU A 92 16.83 -23.39 -8.00
C GLU A 92 17.14 -22.32 -9.05
N GLU A 93 16.37 -22.34 -10.14
CA GLU A 93 16.53 -21.47 -11.31
C GLU A 93 16.66 -20.00 -10.89
N LYS A 94 17.80 -19.39 -11.22
CA LYS A 94 17.96 -17.94 -11.15
C LYS A 94 16.94 -17.34 -12.10
N ASP A 95 16.11 -16.45 -11.59
CA ASP A 95 15.21 -15.62 -12.42
C ASP A 95 16.04 -15.03 -13.59
N ASP A 96 15.61 -15.30 -14.82
CA ASP A 96 16.27 -14.77 -16.02
C ASP A 96 16.43 -13.26 -15.91
N PRO A 97 17.61 -12.69 -16.19
CA PRO A 97 17.81 -11.25 -16.09
C PRO A 97 16.85 -10.53 -17.06
N PHE A 98 16.22 -9.48 -16.56
CA PHE A 98 15.29 -8.65 -17.32
C PHE A 98 15.90 -8.22 -18.68
N LYS A 99 15.23 -8.55 -19.76
CA LYS A 99 15.61 -8.17 -21.13
C LYS A 99 14.69 -7.06 -21.63
N LEU A 100 15.23 -6.04 -22.28
CA LEU A 100 14.43 -4.96 -22.89
C LEU A 100 13.37 -5.48 -23.89
N LYS A 101 13.55 -6.67 -24.44
CA LYS A 101 12.56 -7.36 -25.28
C LYS A 101 11.28 -7.73 -24.53
N ASP A 102 11.37 -7.95 -23.22
CA ASP A 102 10.23 -8.33 -22.37
C ASP A 102 9.27 -7.13 -22.21
N LEU A 103 9.79 -5.90 -22.22
CA LEU A 103 8.97 -4.69 -22.26
C LEU A 103 8.06 -4.66 -23.51
N LYS A 104 8.60 -5.02 -24.67
CA LYS A 104 7.81 -5.04 -25.91
C LYS A 104 6.68 -6.08 -25.82
N LEU A 105 6.93 -7.20 -25.18
CA LEU A 105 5.94 -8.26 -24.96
C LEU A 105 4.83 -7.76 -24.02
N ILE A 106 5.19 -7.10 -22.92
CA ILE A 106 4.24 -6.52 -21.96
C ILE A 106 3.34 -5.47 -22.65
N PHE A 107 3.94 -4.51 -23.37
CA PHE A 107 3.18 -3.47 -24.10
C PHE A 107 2.35 -4.00 -25.26
N SER A 108 2.67 -5.17 -25.80
CA SER A 108 1.87 -5.84 -26.82
C SER A 108 0.63 -6.55 -26.27
N SER A 109 0.58 -6.77 -24.95
CA SER A 109 -0.54 -7.48 -24.31
C SER A 109 -1.75 -6.57 -24.13
N LYS A 110 -2.90 -6.94 -24.70
CA LYS A 110 -4.19 -6.24 -24.50
C LYS A 110 -4.61 -6.26 -23.02
N VAL A 111 -4.32 -7.34 -22.31
CA VAL A 111 -4.65 -7.47 -20.89
C VAL A 111 -3.89 -6.45 -20.06
N PHE A 112 -2.61 -6.21 -20.35
CA PHE A 112 -1.82 -5.17 -19.71
C PHE A 112 -2.48 -3.78 -19.81
N TRP A 113 -2.92 -3.40 -21.01
CA TRP A 113 -3.57 -2.10 -21.23
C TRP A 113 -4.91 -1.97 -20.51
N LEU A 114 -5.70 -3.04 -20.46
CA LEU A 114 -6.96 -3.04 -19.70
C LEU A 114 -6.74 -2.87 -18.21
N VAL A 115 -5.76 -3.59 -17.63
CA VAL A 115 -5.40 -3.45 -16.23
C VAL A 115 -4.81 -2.06 -15.95
N ALA A 116 -3.95 -1.56 -16.82
CA ALA A 116 -3.37 -0.22 -16.67
C ALA A 116 -4.46 0.87 -16.71
N LEU A 117 -5.40 0.78 -17.63
CA LEU A 117 -6.54 1.70 -17.70
C LEU A 117 -7.40 1.64 -16.44
N LEU A 118 -7.70 0.42 -15.96
CA LEU A 118 -8.43 0.23 -14.70
C LEU A 118 -7.71 0.93 -13.53
N CYS A 119 -6.40 0.74 -13.41
CA CYS A 119 -5.60 1.39 -12.38
C CYS A 119 -5.65 2.92 -12.49
N VAL A 120 -5.50 3.48 -13.70
CA VAL A 120 -5.57 4.93 -13.92
C VAL A 120 -6.92 5.49 -13.50
N LEU A 121 -8.02 4.87 -13.92
CA LEU A 121 -9.38 5.30 -13.58
C LEU A 121 -9.64 5.20 -12.06
N TYR A 122 -9.22 4.09 -11.45
CA TYR A 122 -9.36 3.87 -10.02
C TYR A 122 -8.60 4.92 -9.20
N TYR A 123 -7.34 5.15 -9.50
CA TYR A 123 -6.52 6.11 -8.77
C TYR A 123 -6.93 7.55 -9.02
N SER A 124 -7.43 7.89 -10.22
CA SER A 124 -7.92 9.23 -10.53
C SER A 124 -9.18 9.59 -9.73
N ALA A 125 -9.97 8.61 -9.30
CA ALA A 125 -11.11 8.84 -8.42
C ALA A 125 -10.72 8.89 -6.94
N ILE A 126 -9.91 7.94 -6.48
CA ILE A 126 -9.59 7.79 -5.05
C ILE A 126 -8.62 8.84 -4.52
N PHE A 127 -7.56 9.18 -5.24
CA PHE A 127 -6.58 10.13 -4.73
C PHE A 127 -7.14 11.54 -4.48
N PRO A 128 -7.91 12.16 -5.40
CA PRO A 128 -8.55 13.44 -5.11
C PRO A 128 -9.52 13.34 -3.93
N PHE A 129 -10.33 12.28 -3.86
CA PHE A 129 -11.22 12.08 -2.73
C PHE A 129 -10.46 12.03 -1.40
N GLN A 130 -9.43 11.20 -1.29
CA GLN A 130 -8.64 11.09 -0.06
C GLN A 130 -7.97 12.41 0.33
N LYS A 131 -7.48 13.16 -0.65
CA LYS A 131 -6.78 14.42 -0.42
C LYS A 131 -7.71 15.54 0.05
N TYR A 132 -8.93 15.58 -0.48
CA TYR A 132 -9.86 16.68 -0.21
C TYR A 132 -10.98 16.31 0.76
N ALA A 133 -11.15 15.04 1.15
CA ALA A 133 -12.25 14.58 1.99
C ALA A 133 -12.36 15.35 3.31
N ILE A 134 -11.25 15.51 4.03
CA ILE A 134 -11.23 16.24 5.30
C ILE A 134 -11.64 17.71 5.08
N ASN A 135 -11.09 18.37 4.06
CA ASN A 135 -11.41 19.75 3.74
C ASN A 135 -12.89 19.91 3.31
N MET A 136 -13.40 18.96 2.55
CA MET A 136 -14.81 18.91 2.15
C MET A 136 -15.75 18.79 3.37
N LEU A 137 -15.40 17.93 4.33
CA LEU A 137 -16.18 17.80 5.57
C LEU A 137 -16.17 19.08 6.40
N GLN A 138 -15.06 19.78 6.46
CA GLN A 138 -14.95 21.06 7.16
C GLN A 138 -15.75 22.17 6.47
N CYS A 139 -15.57 22.33 5.15
CA CYS A 139 -16.18 23.44 4.41
C CYS A 139 -17.69 23.26 4.18
N ASN A 140 -18.15 22.03 3.89
CA ASN A 140 -19.55 21.79 3.52
C ASN A 140 -20.43 21.42 4.72
N LEU A 141 -19.87 20.74 5.73
CA LEU A 141 -20.63 20.25 6.89
C LEU A 141 -20.25 20.96 8.19
N GLY A 142 -19.30 21.90 8.17
CA GLY A 142 -18.91 22.68 9.34
C GLY A 142 -18.21 21.90 10.44
N TYR A 143 -17.69 20.71 10.14
CA TYR A 143 -16.94 19.93 11.12
C TYR A 143 -15.63 20.61 11.51
N THR A 144 -15.21 20.44 12.76
CA THR A 144 -13.84 20.80 13.16
C THR A 144 -12.83 19.87 12.50
N ALA A 145 -11.57 20.29 12.39
CA ALA A 145 -10.50 19.48 11.81
C ALA A 145 -10.38 18.10 12.48
N GLU A 146 -10.57 18.08 13.81
CA GLU A 146 -10.52 16.85 14.59
C GLU A 146 -11.71 15.93 14.29
N GLN A 147 -12.92 16.46 14.23
CA GLN A 147 -14.13 15.68 13.90
C GLN A 147 -14.04 15.12 12.47
N ALA A 148 -13.63 15.94 11.51
CA ALA A 148 -13.41 15.50 10.13
C ALA A 148 -12.34 14.39 10.03
N GLY A 149 -11.28 14.49 10.84
CA GLY A 149 -10.25 13.45 10.97
C GLY A 149 -10.83 12.13 11.49
N TRP A 150 -11.66 12.17 12.53
CA TRP A 150 -12.32 10.97 13.07
C TRP A 150 -13.27 10.32 12.06
N VAL A 151 -14.06 11.09 11.35
CA VAL A 151 -14.95 10.58 10.30
C VAL A 151 -14.14 9.92 9.18
N PHE A 152 -13.08 10.58 8.72
CA PHE A 152 -12.23 10.04 7.65
C PHE A 152 -11.41 8.82 8.09
N PHE A 153 -11.06 8.71 9.37
CA PHE A 153 -10.32 7.58 9.93
C PHE A 153 -11.00 6.22 9.71
N VAL A 154 -12.32 6.19 9.71
CA VAL A 154 -13.10 4.96 9.47
C VAL A 154 -12.78 4.35 8.10
N PHE A 155 -12.50 5.18 7.11
CA PHE A 155 -12.22 4.72 5.73
C PHE A 155 -10.95 3.86 5.63
N PRO A 156 -9.74 4.31 6.02
CA PRO A 156 -8.54 3.47 5.97
C PRO A 156 -8.60 2.29 6.94
N LEU A 157 -9.25 2.43 8.09
CA LEU A 157 -9.41 1.34 9.06
C LEU A 157 -10.33 0.24 8.51
N GLY A 158 -11.45 0.60 7.92
CA GLY A 158 -12.34 -0.35 7.24
C GLY A 158 -11.63 -1.08 6.10
N ALA A 159 -10.88 -0.35 5.29
CA ALA A 159 -10.06 -0.96 4.23
C ALA A 159 -9.00 -1.92 4.81
N ALA A 160 -8.33 -1.55 5.91
CA ALA A 160 -7.35 -2.41 6.58
C ALA A 160 -7.95 -3.73 7.07
N ALA A 161 -9.18 -3.69 7.59
CA ALA A 161 -9.88 -4.90 8.05
C ALA A 161 -10.36 -5.80 6.89
N ILE A 162 -10.89 -5.20 5.83
CA ILE A 162 -11.49 -5.92 4.71
C ILE A 162 -10.42 -6.52 3.78
N THR A 163 -9.29 -5.84 3.59
CA THR A 163 -8.26 -6.25 2.61
C THR A 163 -7.69 -7.65 2.87
N PRO A 164 -7.29 -8.05 4.09
CA PRO A 164 -6.81 -9.42 4.35
C PRO A 164 -7.88 -10.48 4.15
N ILE A 165 -9.14 -10.16 4.49
CA ILE A 165 -10.28 -11.06 4.30
C ILE A 165 -10.49 -11.33 2.82
N LEU A 166 -10.44 -10.28 1.98
CA LEU A 166 -10.55 -10.42 0.53
C LEU A 166 -9.34 -11.15 -0.06
N GLY A 167 -8.12 -10.90 0.44
CA GLY A 167 -6.92 -11.62 0.04
C GLY A 167 -7.04 -13.12 0.27
N ASN A 168 -7.43 -13.52 1.48
CA ASN A 168 -7.67 -14.92 1.82
C ASN A 168 -8.78 -15.54 0.97
N PHE A 169 -9.86 -14.82 0.72
CA PHE A 169 -10.93 -15.28 -0.15
C PHE A 169 -10.46 -15.51 -1.59
N LEU A 170 -9.61 -14.62 -2.10
CA LEU A 170 -9.02 -14.73 -3.44
C LEU A 170 -8.12 -15.97 -3.55
N ASP A 171 -7.28 -16.23 -2.55
CA ASP A 171 -6.39 -17.39 -2.53
C ASP A 171 -7.18 -18.72 -2.58
N HIS A 172 -8.32 -18.77 -1.91
CA HIS A 172 -9.15 -19.98 -1.87
C HIS A 172 -10.08 -20.17 -3.08
N ARG A 173 -10.61 -19.10 -3.65
CA ARG A 173 -11.60 -19.15 -4.74
C ARG A 173 -11.10 -18.77 -6.12
N GLY A 174 -9.97 -18.09 -6.24
CA GLY A 174 -9.28 -17.80 -7.50
C GLY A 174 -10.05 -16.91 -8.50
N LYS A 175 -11.18 -16.31 -8.13
CA LYS A 175 -12.04 -15.51 -9.04
C LYS A 175 -11.69 -14.02 -9.03
N GLY A 176 -10.42 -13.67 -9.27
CA GLY A 176 -9.93 -12.28 -9.22
C GLY A 176 -10.68 -11.32 -10.14
N ALA A 177 -10.95 -11.71 -11.39
CA ALA A 177 -11.68 -10.87 -12.33
C ALA A 177 -13.12 -10.55 -11.87
N THR A 178 -13.82 -11.50 -11.28
CA THR A 178 -15.17 -11.28 -10.73
C THR A 178 -15.15 -10.30 -9.56
N MET A 179 -14.12 -10.40 -8.70
CA MET A 179 -13.95 -9.47 -7.58
C MET A 179 -13.60 -8.06 -8.03
N LEU A 180 -12.82 -7.91 -9.11
CA LEU A 180 -12.53 -6.60 -9.70
C LEU A 180 -13.81 -5.94 -10.25
N ILE A 181 -14.66 -6.70 -10.96
CA ILE A 181 -15.95 -6.20 -11.48
C ILE A 181 -16.86 -5.80 -10.31
N PHE A 182 -16.95 -6.64 -9.28
CA PHE A 182 -17.78 -6.34 -8.11
C PHE A 182 -17.28 -5.10 -7.36
N GLY A 183 -15.96 -4.95 -7.19
CA GLY A 183 -15.36 -3.76 -6.60
C GLY A 183 -15.62 -2.50 -7.41
N ALA A 184 -15.55 -2.59 -8.74
CA ALA A 184 -15.86 -1.46 -9.63
C ALA A 184 -17.34 -1.05 -9.61
N LEU A 185 -18.27 -2.01 -9.38
CA LEU A 185 -19.70 -1.72 -9.26
C LEU A 185 -20.08 -1.09 -7.91
N LEU A 186 -19.30 -1.36 -6.84
CA LEU A 186 -19.52 -0.79 -5.53
C LEU A 186 -18.97 0.64 -5.39
N MET A 187 -18.17 1.10 -6.32
CA MET A 187 -17.50 2.40 -6.35
C MET A 187 -18.35 3.46 -7.03
#